data_ebd01856217f9d6039df9f33dcdc6c43
#
_entry.id   ebd01856217f9d6039df9f33dcdc6c43
#
_cell.length_a   1.000
_cell.length_b   1.000
_cell.length_c   1.000
_cell.angle_alpha   90.00
_cell.angle_beta   90.00
_cell.angle_gamma   90.00
#
_symmetry.space_group_name_H-M   'P 1'
#
loop_
_entity.id
_entity.type
_entity.pdbx_description
1 polymer ?
#
loop_
_entity_poly.entity_id
_entity_poly.type
_entity_poly.pdbx_seq_one_letter_code
_entity_poly.pdbx_strand_id
1 'polypeptide(L)'
;MQRVSEGGVFIPKDNYSSEIGKGMVILLGIKSGDNNEDVNFVADKCCNLRIFEDENEKMNLSIKDINGEVLIISQFTLYGDARKGNRPSFIEAAKPQEAIPLYEKFIERLKLNLRESKVKTGIFGAMMEVKIINDGPVTIIVESK
;
A
#
# COMPACT_ATOMS: atom_id res chain seq x y z
N MET A 1 1.24 -5.87 0.43
CA MET A 1 2.25 -5.08 -0.30
C MET A 1 3.06 -5.92 -1.24
N GLN A 2 3.58 -5.31 -2.29
CA GLN A 2 4.33 -6.00 -3.32
C GLN A 2 5.66 -5.29 -3.58
N ARG A 3 6.74 -6.06 -3.57
CA ARG A 3 8.06 -5.55 -3.96
C ARG A 3 8.10 -5.39 -5.47
N VAL A 4 8.54 -4.21 -5.93
CA VAL A 4 8.53 -3.87 -7.34
C VAL A 4 9.88 -3.32 -7.81
N SER A 5 10.18 -3.52 -9.08
CA SER A 5 11.24 -2.78 -9.77
C SER A 5 10.70 -1.46 -10.32
N GLU A 6 9.39 -1.41 -10.59
CA GLU A 6 8.70 -0.23 -11.08
C GLU A 6 7.22 -0.34 -10.75
N GLY A 7 6.59 0.78 -10.41
CA GLY A 7 5.14 0.85 -10.20
C GLY A 7 4.61 2.18 -10.67
N GLY A 8 3.30 2.25 -10.86
CA GLY A 8 2.66 3.47 -11.28
C GLY A 8 1.16 3.44 -11.17
N VAL A 9 0.56 4.61 -11.18
CA VAL A 9 -0.88 4.79 -11.20
C VAL A 9 -1.25 5.84 -12.23
N PHE A 10 -2.30 5.56 -12.99
CA PHE A 10 -2.88 6.50 -13.93
C PHE A 10 -4.39 6.61 -13.69
N ILE A 11 -4.88 7.84 -13.61
CA ILE A 11 -6.29 8.15 -13.38
C ILE A 11 -6.77 8.99 -14.57
N PRO A 12 -7.38 8.35 -15.58
CA PRO A 12 -7.75 9.04 -16.83
C PRO A 12 -8.66 10.24 -16.61
N LYS A 13 -9.66 10.10 -15.76
CA LYS A 13 -10.64 11.14 -15.47
C LYS A 13 -10.03 12.44 -14.95
N ASP A 14 -8.99 12.33 -14.14
CA ASP A 14 -8.32 13.46 -13.52
C ASP A 14 -7.03 13.86 -14.23
N ASN A 15 -6.69 13.16 -15.32
CA ASN A 15 -5.41 13.30 -16.00
C ASN A 15 -4.23 13.30 -15.03
N TYR A 16 -4.29 12.38 -14.07
CA TYR A 16 -3.30 12.26 -13.00
C TYR A 16 -2.47 11.00 -13.22
N SER A 17 -1.17 11.11 -13.03
CA SER A 17 -0.29 9.95 -13.00
C SER A 17 0.82 10.15 -11.99
N SER A 18 1.31 9.03 -11.43
CA SER A 18 2.47 9.04 -10.55
C SER A 18 3.20 7.71 -10.72
N GLU A 19 4.53 7.75 -10.63
CA GLU A 19 5.36 6.57 -10.84
C GLU A 19 6.42 6.45 -9.76
N ILE A 20 6.82 5.22 -9.49
CA ILE A 20 7.95 4.89 -8.63
C ILE A 20 8.90 3.94 -9.35
N GLY A 21 10.16 3.99 -8.99
CA GLY A 21 11.15 2.99 -9.36
C GLY A 21 11.19 1.85 -8.33
N LYS A 22 12.37 1.38 -8.02
CA LYS A 22 12.56 0.28 -7.06
C LYS A 22 11.96 0.62 -5.70
N GLY A 23 11.14 -0.29 -5.20
CA GLY A 23 10.46 -0.10 -3.92
C GLY A 23 9.30 -1.05 -3.75
N MET A 24 8.17 -0.52 -3.32
CA MET A 24 6.97 -1.35 -3.12
C MET A 24 5.69 -0.60 -3.43
N VAL A 25 4.72 -1.36 -3.93
CA VAL A 25 3.32 -0.92 -4.07
C VAL A 25 2.55 -1.47 -2.88
N ILE A 26 1.88 -0.59 -2.15
CA ILE A 26 1.00 -0.96 -1.04
C ILE A 26 -0.44 -0.80 -1.48
N LEU A 27 -1.16 -1.91 -1.53
CA LEU A 27 -2.61 -1.89 -1.69
C LEU A 27 -3.18 -1.87 -0.27
N LEU A 28 -3.83 -0.77 0.09
CA LEU A 28 -4.27 -0.53 1.46
C LEU A 28 -5.78 -0.67 1.61
N GLY A 29 -6.19 -1.65 2.41
CA GLY A 29 -7.58 -1.82 2.85
C GLY A 29 -7.76 -1.34 4.27
N ILE A 30 -8.88 -0.69 4.54
CA ILE A 30 -9.26 -0.23 5.87
C ILE A 30 -10.56 -0.92 6.25
N LYS A 31 -10.54 -1.56 7.41
CA LYS A 31 -11.69 -2.27 7.95
C LYS A 31 -12.52 -1.35 8.83
N SER A 32 -13.82 -1.56 8.83
CA SER A 32 -14.71 -0.85 9.76
C SER A 32 -14.23 -1.07 11.21
N GLY A 33 -14.05 -0.01 11.96
CA GLY A 33 -13.56 -0.05 13.33
C GLY A 33 -12.05 0.11 13.48
N ASP A 34 -11.29 0.19 12.39
CA ASP A 34 -9.85 0.47 12.47
C ASP A 34 -9.61 1.86 13.08
N ASN A 35 -8.47 2.01 13.73
CA ASN A 35 -8.09 3.22 14.44
C ASN A 35 -6.64 3.63 14.15
N ASN A 36 -6.17 4.69 14.81
CA ASN A 36 -4.82 5.23 14.61
C ASN A 36 -3.72 4.22 14.98
N GLU A 37 -3.95 3.36 15.97
CA GLU A 37 -2.98 2.34 16.36
C GLU A 37 -2.80 1.32 15.24
N ASP A 38 -3.89 0.95 14.57
CA ASP A 38 -3.84 0.06 13.41
C ASP A 38 -3.03 0.68 12.29
N VAL A 39 -3.27 1.96 12.01
CA VAL A 39 -2.53 2.72 10.99
C VAL A 39 -1.03 2.73 11.30
N ASN A 40 -0.68 3.11 12.51
CA ASN A 40 0.72 3.20 12.91
C ASN A 40 1.42 1.84 12.84
N PHE A 41 0.75 0.79 13.32
CA PHE A 41 1.30 -0.56 13.29
C PHE A 41 1.62 -1.00 11.85
N VAL A 42 0.65 -0.90 10.95
CA VAL A 42 0.82 -1.38 9.57
C VAL A 42 1.84 -0.53 8.82
N ALA A 43 1.79 0.80 8.97
CA ALA A 43 2.73 1.70 8.31
C ALA A 43 4.18 1.44 8.75
N ASP A 44 4.39 1.34 10.06
CA ASP A 44 5.73 1.08 10.60
C ASP A 44 6.23 -0.32 10.19
N LYS A 45 5.33 -1.31 10.20
CA LYS A 45 5.67 -2.66 9.76
C LYS A 45 6.13 -2.66 8.30
N CYS A 46 5.39 -2.00 7.41
CA CYS A 46 5.75 -1.91 6.00
C CYS A 46 7.14 -1.29 5.79
N CYS A 47 7.47 -0.26 6.58
CA CYS A 47 8.76 0.41 6.48
C CYS A 47 9.94 -0.39 7.03
N ASN A 48 9.68 -1.33 7.93
CA ASN A 48 10.73 -2.09 8.62
C ASN A 48 10.88 -3.53 8.16
N LEU A 49 9.95 -4.05 7.37
CA LEU A 49 10.06 -5.41 6.84
C LEU A 49 11.30 -5.53 5.94
N ARG A 50 12.08 -6.55 6.21
CA ARG A 50 13.35 -6.79 5.51
C ARG A 50 13.13 -7.70 4.32
N ILE A 51 12.54 -7.13 3.27
CA ILE A 51 12.14 -7.85 2.05
C ILE A 51 13.00 -7.51 0.84
N PHE A 52 14.02 -6.68 0.98
CA PHE A 52 14.95 -6.34 -0.08
C PHE A 52 16.25 -7.07 0.12
N GLU A 53 16.86 -7.48 -0.99
CA GLU A 53 18.07 -8.29 -0.95
C GLU A 53 19.30 -7.47 -0.59
N ASP A 54 20.15 -8.06 0.25
CA ASP A 54 21.47 -7.53 0.57
C ASP A 54 22.50 -8.00 -0.50
N GLU A 55 23.77 -7.68 -0.29
CA GLU A 55 24.86 -8.07 -1.19
C GLU A 55 25.07 -9.59 -1.31
N ASN A 56 24.49 -10.37 -0.39
CA ASN A 56 24.51 -11.84 -0.42
C ASN A 56 23.23 -12.45 -0.99
N GLU A 57 22.39 -11.62 -1.63
CA GLU A 57 21.11 -12.02 -2.22
C GLU A 57 20.13 -12.58 -1.21
N LYS A 58 20.20 -12.11 0.05
CA LYS A 58 19.27 -12.49 1.12
C LYS A 58 18.35 -11.33 1.45
N MET A 59 17.07 -11.62 1.66
CA MET A 59 16.08 -10.63 2.09
C MET A 59 16.40 -10.16 3.52
N ASN A 60 17.17 -9.09 3.62
CA ASN A 60 17.71 -8.59 4.87
C ASN A 60 17.66 -7.08 5.03
N LEU A 61 17.26 -6.38 3.97
CA LEU A 61 17.19 -4.93 3.97
C LEU A 61 15.73 -4.46 3.90
N SER A 62 15.45 -3.37 4.63
CA SER A 62 14.16 -2.68 4.58
C SER A 62 14.12 -1.68 3.43
N ILE A 63 12.95 -1.12 3.17
CA ILE A 63 12.81 -0.05 2.17
C ILE A 63 13.63 1.19 2.56
N LYS A 64 13.79 1.44 3.85
CA LYS A 64 14.63 2.52 4.35
C LYS A 64 16.10 2.30 3.97
N ASP A 65 16.58 1.07 4.16
CA ASP A 65 17.97 0.71 3.89
C ASP A 65 18.34 0.89 2.42
N ILE A 66 17.43 0.60 1.51
CA ILE A 66 17.66 0.74 0.07
C ILE A 66 17.29 2.11 -0.48
N ASN A 67 16.77 3.00 0.35
CA ASN A 67 16.28 4.32 -0.06
C ASN A 67 15.24 4.21 -1.19
N GLY A 68 14.34 3.23 -1.07
CA GLY A 68 13.33 2.93 -2.07
C GLY A 68 12.11 3.84 -2.01
N GLU A 69 11.24 3.69 -3.00
CA GLU A 69 10.02 4.47 -3.13
C GLU A 69 8.79 3.62 -2.83
N VAL A 70 7.71 4.25 -2.38
CA VAL A 70 6.43 3.59 -2.08
C VAL A 70 5.32 4.24 -2.87
N LEU A 71 4.47 3.43 -3.49
CA LEU A 71 3.22 3.86 -4.09
C LEU A 71 2.07 3.26 -3.27
N ILE A 72 1.20 4.11 -2.73
CA ILE A 72 0.05 3.69 -1.91
C ILE A 72 -1.23 3.85 -2.71
N ILE A 73 -1.97 2.75 -2.83
CA ILE A 73 -3.26 2.70 -3.53
C ILE A 73 -4.32 2.22 -2.54
N SER A 74 -5.41 2.98 -2.38
CA SER A 74 -6.54 2.53 -1.59
C SER A 74 -7.25 1.36 -2.29
N GLN A 75 -7.55 0.30 -1.54
CA GLN A 75 -8.09 -0.95 -2.09
C GLN A 75 -9.08 -1.58 -1.11
N PHE A 76 -10.33 -1.07 -1.07
CA PHE A 76 -11.34 -1.60 -0.16
C PHE A 76 -11.70 -3.06 -0.46
N THR A 77 -11.55 -3.48 -1.71
CA THR A 77 -11.86 -4.85 -2.14
C THR A 77 -10.99 -5.92 -1.49
N LEU A 78 -9.91 -5.54 -0.79
CA LEU A 78 -9.16 -6.48 0.05
C LEU A 78 -10.04 -7.10 1.13
N TYR A 79 -11.09 -6.41 1.57
CA TYR A 79 -12.08 -6.93 2.51
C TYR A 79 -13.28 -7.57 1.83
N GLY A 80 -13.15 -7.91 0.55
CA GLY A 80 -14.16 -8.68 -0.17
C GLY A 80 -14.26 -10.10 0.36
N ASP A 81 -15.45 -10.50 0.79
CA ASP A 81 -15.73 -11.86 1.23
C ASP A 81 -16.39 -12.63 0.08
N ALA A 82 -15.70 -13.62 -0.45
CA ALA A 82 -16.13 -14.43 -1.58
C ALA A 82 -16.48 -15.87 -1.16
N ARG A 83 -16.68 -16.12 0.14
CA ARG A 83 -16.94 -17.47 0.64
C ARG A 83 -18.32 -18.01 0.26
N LYS A 84 -19.29 -17.13 -0.01
CA LYS A 84 -20.65 -17.51 -0.39
C LYS A 84 -21.03 -16.91 -1.73
N GLY A 85 -21.41 -17.79 -2.66
CA GLY A 85 -21.86 -17.38 -3.99
C GLY A 85 -20.77 -16.69 -4.81
N ASN A 86 -21.19 -16.04 -5.89
CA ASN A 86 -20.29 -15.42 -6.84
C ASN A 86 -20.25 -13.88 -6.75
N ARG A 87 -21.03 -13.31 -5.84
CA ARG A 87 -21.04 -11.87 -5.58
C ARG A 87 -20.28 -11.58 -4.28
N PRO A 88 -19.07 -10.98 -4.34
CA PRO A 88 -18.35 -10.68 -3.12
C PRO A 88 -19.11 -9.70 -2.22
N SER A 89 -19.02 -9.89 -0.92
CA SER A 89 -19.55 -8.96 0.07
C SER A 89 -18.44 -8.03 0.54
N PHE A 90 -18.70 -6.74 0.63
CA PHE A 90 -17.74 -5.73 1.11
C PHE A 90 -18.18 -5.11 2.43
N ILE A 91 -19.00 -5.81 3.19
CA ILE A 91 -19.60 -5.30 4.44
C ILE A 91 -18.52 -4.95 5.49
N GLU A 92 -17.37 -5.63 5.47
CA GLU A 92 -16.31 -5.39 6.43
C GLU A 92 -15.43 -4.17 6.09
N ALA A 93 -15.48 -3.71 4.84
CA ALA A 93 -14.71 -2.53 4.42
C ALA A 93 -15.27 -1.27 5.07
N ALA A 94 -14.39 -0.43 5.59
CA ALA A 94 -14.79 0.87 6.12
C ALA A 94 -15.39 1.74 5.01
N LYS A 95 -16.42 2.52 5.39
CA LYS A 95 -17.02 3.50 4.48
C LYS A 95 -16.06 4.68 4.26
N PRO A 96 -16.21 5.43 3.17
CA PRO A 96 -15.31 6.55 2.87
C PRO A 96 -15.12 7.54 4.02
N GLN A 97 -16.20 7.88 4.76
CA GLN A 97 -16.11 8.83 5.87
C GLN A 97 -15.16 8.37 6.97
N GLU A 98 -15.06 7.06 7.18
CA GLU A 98 -14.18 6.44 8.16
C GLU A 98 -12.79 6.16 7.55
N ALA A 99 -12.76 5.70 6.32
CA ALA A 99 -11.54 5.25 5.66
C ALA A 99 -10.61 6.40 5.24
N ILE A 100 -11.15 7.51 4.72
CA ILE A 100 -10.34 8.61 4.18
C ILE A 100 -9.38 9.19 5.23
N PRO A 101 -9.83 9.54 6.46
CA PRO A 101 -8.91 10.05 7.47
C PRO A 101 -7.79 9.08 7.83
N LEU A 102 -8.09 7.79 7.90
CA LEU A 102 -7.09 6.77 8.23
C LEU A 102 -6.12 6.54 7.07
N TYR A 103 -6.61 6.58 5.84
CA TYR A 103 -5.77 6.52 4.64
C TYR A 103 -4.78 7.68 4.61
N GLU A 104 -5.24 8.90 4.89
CA GLU A 104 -4.38 10.08 4.94
C GLU A 104 -3.32 9.98 6.04
N LYS A 105 -3.70 9.48 7.21
CA LYS A 105 -2.76 9.26 8.32
C LYS A 105 -1.72 8.20 7.99
N PHE A 106 -2.09 7.17 7.27
CA PHE A 106 -1.16 6.16 6.79
C PHE A 106 -0.10 6.78 5.88
N ILE A 107 -0.52 7.61 4.94
CA ILE A 107 0.39 8.32 4.03
C ILE A 107 1.36 9.22 4.83
N GLU A 108 0.82 10.00 5.78
CA GLU A 108 1.64 10.86 6.64
C GLU A 108 2.66 10.05 7.44
N ARG A 109 2.24 8.92 7.99
CA ARG A 109 3.14 8.05 8.76
C ARG A 109 4.28 7.49 7.90
N LEU A 110 3.99 7.10 6.66
CA LEU A 110 5.02 6.67 5.73
C LEU A 110 5.99 7.80 5.39
N LYS A 111 5.48 9.02 5.18
CA LYS A 111 6.33 10.19 4.91
C LYS A 111 7.27 10.51 6.07
N LEU A 112 6.80 10.31 7.31
CA LEU A 112 7.66 10.46 8.49
C LEU A 112 8.76 9.41 8.55
N ASN A 113 8.44 8.18 8.19
CA ASN A 113 9.39 7.07 8.21
C ASN A 113 10.41 7.13 7.08
N LEU A 114 10.01 7.60 5.92
CA LEU A 114 10.84 7.58 4.72
C LEU A 114 11.32 8.98 4.33
N ARG A 115 10.57 9.70 3.59
CA ARG A 115 10.69 11.10 3.17
C ARG A 115 9.48 11.37 2.29
N GLU A 116 9.02 12.60 2.29
CA GLU A 116 7.90 12.99 1.44
C GLU A 116 8.13 12.65 -0.04
N SER A 117 9.34 12.90 -0.55
CA SER A 117 9.70 12.63 -1.94
C SER A 117 9.69 11.16 -2.33
N LYS A 118 9.73 10.24 -1.36
CA LYS A 118 9.73 8.79 -1.58
C LYS A 118 8.35 8.16 -1.53
N VAL A 119 7.31 8.93 -1.20
CA VAL A 119 5.95 8.43 -1.04
C VAL A 119 5.04 9.02 -2.11
N LYS A 120 4.51 8.15 -2.96
CA LYS A 120 3.56 8.50 -4.02
C LYS A 120 2.21 7.85 -3.72
N THR A 121 1.16 8.43 -4.23
CA THR A 121 -0.21 7.93 -3.97
C THR A 121 -1.07 7.99 -5.22
N GLY A 122 -2.14 7.16 -5.23
CA GLY A 122 -3.28 7.39 -6.11
C GLY A 122 -4.23 8.41 -5.49
N ILE A 123 -5.47 8.38 -5.93
CA ILE A 123 -6.55 9.22 -5.41
C ILE A 123 -7.62 8.31 -4.82
N PHE A 124 -7.98 8.52 -3.55
CA PHE A 124 -8.97 7.70 -2.87
C PHE A 124 -10.31 7.72 -3.63
N GLY A 125 -10.85 6.52 -3.88
CA GLY A 125 -12.15 6.35 -4.53
C GLY A 125 -12.16 6.53 -6.04
N ALA A 126 -11.04 6.91 -6.66
CA ALA A 126 -10.97 7.06 -8.12
C ALA A 126 -10.87 5.71 -8.82
N MET A 127 -11.29 5.68 -10.07
CA MET A 127 -10.99 4.54 -10.97
C MET A 127 -9.56 4.69 -11.45
N MET A 128 -8.72 3.74 -11.10
CA MET A 128 -7.28 3.81 -11.32
C MET A 128 -6.78 2.64 -12.14
N GLU A 129 -5.84 2.93 -13.03
CA GLU A 129 -5.01 1.90 -13.66
C GLU A 129 -3.71 1.83 -12.88
N VAL A 130 -3.41 0.66 -12.31
CA VAL A 130 -2.24 0.47 -11.46
C VAL A 130 -1.26 -0.46 -12.15
N LYS A 131 -0.05 0.06 -12.39
CA LYS A 131 1.05 -0.71 -12.96
C LYS A 131 1.89 -1.28 -11.83
N ILE A 132 2.09 -2.58 -11.84
CA ILE A 132 2.90 -3.30 -10.85
C ILE A 132 3.85 -4.21 -11.59
N ILE A 133 5.14 -3.89 -11.57
CA ILE A 133 6.16 -4.80 -12.09
C ILE A 133 6.80 -5.47 -10.89
N ASN A 134 6.28 -6.64 -10.58
CA ASN A 134 6.74 -7.43 -9.44
C ASN A 134 8.19 -7.85 -9.60
N ASP A 135 8.93 -7.69 -8.53
CA ASP A 135 10.31 -8.10 -8.45
C ASP A 135 10.40 -9.31 -7.50
N GLY A 136 10.68 -10.46 -8.10
CA GLY A 136 10.76 -11.71 -7.35
C GLY A 136 9.84 -12.81 -7.89
N PRO A 137 8.53 -12.81 -7.74
CA PRO A 137 7.70 -11.86 -6.98
C PRO A 137 7.81 -12.01 -5.47
N VAL A 138 7.58 -10.93 -4.75
CA VAL A 138 7.48 -10.93 -3.29
C VAL A 138 6.22 -10.16 -2.90
N THR A 139 5.26 -10.87 -2.33
CA THR A 139 3.98 -10.33 -1.88
C THR A 139 3.82 -10.65 -0.40
N ILE A 140 3.58 -9.64 0.42
CA ILE A 140 3.38 -9.80 1.86
C ILE A 140 2.04 -9.19 2.25
N ILE A 141 1.27 -9.95 3.01
CA ILE A 141 0.03 -9.48 3.62
C ILE A 141 0.38 -9.03 5.04
N VAL A 142 0.08 -7.76 5.34
CA VAL A 142 0.32 -7.18 6.66
C VAL A 142 -1.01 -6.79 7.25
N GLU A 143 -1.29 -7.30 8.43
CA GLU A 143 -2.55 -7.03 9.14
C GLU A 143 -2.24 -6.52 10.54
N SER A 144 -3.06 -5.59 11.04
CA SER A 144 -2.90 -5.05 12.39
C SER A 144 -3.48 -5.99 13.46
N LYS A 145 -4.38 -6.86 13.05
CA LYS A 145 -5.09 -7.77 13.96
C LYS A 145 -5.22 -9.17 13.38
#